data_02ecb652bb9aaae0f73547c6eaaf6691
#
_entry.id   02ecb652bb9aaae0f73547c6eaaf6691
#
_cell.length_a   1.000
_cell.length_b   1.000
_cell.length_c   1.000
_cell.angle_alpha   90.00
_cell.angle_beta   90.00
_cell.angle_gamma   90.00
#
_symmetry.space_group_name_H-M   'P 1'
#
loop_
_entity.id
_entity.type
_entity.pdbx_description
1 polymer ?
#
loop_
_entity_poly.entity_id
_entity_poly.type
_entity_poly.pdbx_seq_one_letter_code
_entity_poly.pdbx_strand_id
1 'polypeptide(L)'
;FGEGFLPETRFVSHLIDMGEPVNFGRLLFDLERYRSPGFGQNPVLEDGATVNIDVEVRSGRDDTPLSHHIYTDIGGEIEVTEQQYNRAPPTMVLFTEFRQFGGGLNIIAGQQASIKDDLTNWSFWSAPHTSSGEAIQAPDARQFVQVRAFITSEEVFTFGRLNSLSIEFSPLLANSVVGEVARMEEPQ
;
A
#
# COMPACT_ATOMS: atom_id res chain seq x y z
N PHE A 1 11.19 -3.31 32.03
CA PHE A 1 10.90 -3.43 30.59
C PHE A 1 10.03 -4.66 30.45
N GLY A 2 8.78 -4.48 29.94
CA GLY A 2 7.82 -5.58 29.83
C GLY A 2 8.22 -6.56 28.72
N GLU A 3 8.11 -7.83 29.03
CA GLU A 3 8.17 -8.90 28.05
C GLU A 3 6.82 -8.91 27.34
N GLY A 4 6.82 -8.76 26.02
CA GLY A 4 5.60 -8.79 25.23
C GLY A 4 5.88 -8.43 23.78
N PHE A 5 4.89 -8.67 22.93
CA PHE A 5 4.96 -8.34 21.53
C PHE A 5 4.22 -7.02 21.25
N LEU A 6 4.52 -6.41 20.14
CA LEU A 6 3.78 -5.23 19.69
C LEU A 6 2.32 -5.63 19.43
N PRO A 7 1.35 -4.81 19.87
CA PRO A 7 -0.06 -5.09 19.63
C PRO A 7 -0.43 -5.07 18.14
N GLU A 8 0.38 -4.40 17.33
CA GLU A 8 0.19 -4.30 15.89
C GLU A 8 1.54 -4.37 15.17
N THR A 9 1.58 -5.12 14.10
CA THR A 9 2.70 -5.18 13.15
C THR A 9 2.18 -4.91 11.75
N ARG A 10 2.85 -4.03 11.03
CA ARG A 10 2.53 -3.67 9.65
C ARG A 10 3.61 -4.15 8.70
N PHE A 11 3.19 -4.83 7.64
CA PHE A 11 4.00 -5.19 6.50
C PHE A 11 3.49 -4.46 5.25
N VAL A 12 4.40 -3.97 4.41
CA VAL A 12 4.07 -3.44 3.07
C VAL A 12 5.05 -4.09 2.09
N SER A 13 4.54 -4.71 1.04
CA SER A 13 5.37 -5.33 0.01
C SER A 13 6.14 -4.28 -0.79
N HIS A 14 7.24 -4.70 -1.40
CA HIS A 14 7.75 -4.00 -2.56
C HIS A 14 6.69 -3.99 -3.67
N LEU A 15 6.93 -3.18 -4.68
CA LEU A 15 6.13 -3.21 -5.89
C LEU A 15 6.30 -4.56 -6.56
N ILE A 16 5.19 -5.18 -6.94
CA ILE A 16 5.16 -6.45 -7.65
C ILE A 16 4.76 -6.14 -9.09
N ASP A 17 5.68 -6.40 -10.02
CA ASP A 17 5.42 -6.29 -11.46
C ASP A 17 4.96 -7.66 -11.98
N MET A 18 3.76 -7.71 -12.55
CA MET A 18 3.16 -8.91 -13.13
C MET A 18 3.67 -9.16 -14.57
N GLY A 19 4.49 -8.24 -15.12
CA GLY A 19 5.04 -8.30 -16.47
C GLY A 19 4.09 -7.80 -17.55
N GLU A 20 2.80 -7.94 -17.37
CA GLU A 20 1.72 -7.47 -18.25
C GLU A 20 0.46 -7.16 -17.44
N PRO A 21 -0.50 -6.41 -17.99
CA PRO A 21 -1.79 -6.24 -17.34
C PRO A 21 -2.53 -7.57 -17.16
N VAL A 22 -3.02 -7.83 -15.94
CA VAL A 22 -3.66 -9.07 -15.54
C VAL A 22 -5.03 -8.83 -14.89
N ASN A 23 -5.85 -9.89 -14.84
CA ASN A 23 -7.01 -9.94 -13.96
C ASN A 23 -6.60 -10.61 -12.66
N PHE A 24 -6.95 -10.00 -11.53
CA PHE A 24 -6.69 -10.54 -10.21
C PHE A 24 -7.77 -11.56 -9.82
N GLY A 25 -7.37 -12.64 -9.16
CA GLY A 25 -8.24 -13.67 -8.65
C GLY A 25 -8.41 -13.57 -7.14
N ARG A 26 -7.83 -14.51 -6.42
CA ARG A 26 -7.93 -14.62 -4.96
C ARG A 26 -6.64 -14.24 -4.29
N LEU A 27 -6.78 -13.71 -3.08
CA LEU A 27 -5.68 -13.49 -2.15
C LEU A 27 -5.58 -14.68 -1.21
N LEU A 28 -4.44 -15.34 -1.20
CA LEU A 28 -4.17 -16.49 -0.35
C LEU A 28 -3.07 -16.13 0.64
N PHE A 29 -3.28 -16.43 1.91
CA PHE A 29 -2.26 -16.24 2.94
C PHE A 29 -2.38 -17.30 4.03
N ASP A 30 -1.26 -17.56 4.69
CA ASP A 30 -1.15 -18.49 5.81
C ASP A 30 -0.63 -17.75 7.04
N LEU A 31 -1.47 -17.65 8.07
CA LEU A 31 -1.19 -17.01 9.34
C LEU A 31 -1.15 -18.03 10.46
N GLU A 32 0.01 -18.23 11.04
CA GLU A 32 0.15 -18.98 12.28
C GLU A 32 0.04 -18.07 13.50
N ARG A 33 -0.59 -18.57 14.54
CA ARG A 33 -0.78 -17.87 15.83
C ARG A 33 0.08 -18.52 16.89
N TYR A 34 0.80 -17.70 17.64
CA TYR A 34 1.74 -18.16 18.66
C TYR A 34 1.48 -17.49 19.99
N ARG A 35 1.80 -18.24 21.06
CA ARG A 35 1.93 -17.70 22.41
C ARG A 35 3.37 -17.86 22.91
N SER A 36 3.90 -16.81 23.54
CA SER A 36 5.14 -16.89 24.28
C SER A 36 4.87 -17.36 25.71
N PRO A 37 5.46 -18.49 26.16
CA PRO A 37 5.29 -18.96 27.52
C PRO A 37 6.08 -18.15 28.57
N GLY A 38 6.98 -17.26 28.11
CA GLY A 38 7.80 -16.40 28.97
C GLY A 38 9.22 -16.23 28.45
N PHE A 39 10.02 -15.44 29.18
CA PHE A 39 11.37 -15.08 28.79
C PHE A 39 12.28 -16.30 28.57
N GLY A 40 12.99 -16.31 27.45
CA GLY A 40 13.95 -17.36 27.10
C GLY A 40 13.33 -18.69 26.68
N GLN A 41 11.99 -18.77 26.58
CA GLN A 41 11.29 -19.96 26.09
C GLN A 41 10.87 -19.75 24.61
N ASN A 42 10.84 -20.85 23.87
CA ASN A 42 10.37 -20.81 22.48
C ASN A 42 8.86 -20.60 22.44
N PRO A 43 8.36 -19.77 21.52
CA PRO A 43 6.92 -19.63 21.28
C PRO A 43 6.29 -20.97 20.90
N VAL A 44 5.06 -21.17 21.34
CA VAL A 44 4.25 -22.36 21.06
C VAL A 44 3.11 -21.97 20.13
N LEU A 45 2.80 -22.83 19.17
CA LEU A 45 1.65 -22.66 18.29
C LEU A 45 0.36 -22.72 19.13
N GLU A 46 -0.51 -21.75 18.94
CA GLU A 46 -1.81 -21.63 19.64
C GLU A 46 -2.87 -21.10 18.70
N ASP A 47 -3.59 -21.99 18.04
CA ASP A 47 -4.63 -21.65 17.06
C ASP A 47 -5.79 -20.81 17.66
N GLY A 48 -6.01 -20.94 18.98
CA GLY A 48 -7.02 -20.18 19.72
C GLY A 48 -6.60 -18.78 20.15
N ALA A 49 -5.35 -18.35 19.87
CA ALA A 49 -4.91 -17.01 20.23
C ALA A 49 -5.67 -15.94 19.44
N THR A 50 -6.04 -14.86 20.14
CA THR A 50 -6.75 -13.71 19.53
C THR A 50 -5.79 -12.84 18.73
N VAL A 51 -5.43 -13.36 17.54
CA VAL A 51 -4.59 -12.66 16.56
C VAL A 51 -5.36 -12.57 15.25
N ASN A 52 -5.47 -11.36 14.73
CA ASN A 52 -6.17 -11.06 13.48
C ASN A 52 -5.18 -10.57 12.42
N ILE A 53 -5.57 -10.73 11.17
CA ILE A 53 -4.86 -10.20 10.01
C ILE A 53 -5.83 -9.49 9.09
N ASP A 54 -5.45 -8.29 8.66
CA ASP A 54 -6.11 -7.51 7.64
C ASP A 54 -5.14 -7.33 6.48
N VAL A 55 -5.47 -7.85 5.31
CA VAL A 55 -4.64 -7.71 4.11
C VAL A 55 -5.35 -6.83 3.11
N GLU A 56 -4.70 -5.78 2.67
CA GLU A 56 -5.22 -4.86 1.67
C GLU A 56 -4.34 -4.87 0.43
N VAL A 57 -4.95 -4.70 -0.72
CA VAL A 57 -4.30 -4.74 -2.03
C VAL A 57 -4.61 -3.46 -2.78
N ARG A 58 -3.63 -2.94 -3.52
CA ARG A 58 -3.84 -1.90 -4.52
C ARG A 58 -3.16 -2.26 -5.82
N SER A 59 -3.66 -1.77 -6.94
CA SER A 59 -3.12 -2.05 -8.26
C SER A 59 -2.87 -0.78 -9.05
N GLY A 60 -1.86 -0.81 -9.92
CA GLY A 60 -1.39 0.32 -10.70
C GLY A 60 -1.12 0.01 -12.15
N ARG A 61 -1.09 1.06 -12.97
CA ARG A 61 -0.74 1.00 -14.40
C ARG A 61 0.74 1.19 -14.66
N ASP A 62 1.44 1.82 -13.73
CA ASP A 62 2.87 2.11 -13.78
C ASP A 62 3.56 1.72 -12.47
N ASP A 63 4.87 1.86 -12.44
CA ASP A 63 5.75 1.51 -11.33
C ASP A 63 5.92 2.63 -10.28
N THR A 64 5.10 3.68 -10.34
CA THR A 64 5.21 4.86 -9.48
C THR A 64 3.94 5.07 -8.64
N PRO A 65 3.77 4.33 -7.51
CA PRO A 65 2.58 4.42 -6.68
C PRO A 65 2.45 5.74 -5.91
N LEU A 66 3.48 6.58 -5.93
CA LEU A 66 3.55 7.83 -5.20
C LEU A 66 3.93 8.98 -6.14
N SER A 67 3.23 10.10 -6.02
CA SER A 67 3.61 11.36 -6.63
C SER A 67 4.41 12.22 -5.64
N HIS A 68 5.51 12.79 -6.13
CA HIS A 68 6.44 13.60 -5.35
C HIS A 68 6.30 15.06 -5.73
N HIS A 69 6.30 15.96 -4.75
CA HIS A 69 6.08 17.39 -4.96
C HIS A 69 7.19 18.22 -4.34
N ILE A 70 7.47 19.36 -4.96
CA ILE A 70 8.31 20.42 -4.39
C ILE A 70 7.52 21.72 -4.28
N TYR A 71 7.90 22.56 -3.33
CA TYR A 71 7.28 23.88 -3.18
C TYR A 71 7.66 24.82 -4.32
N THR A 72 6.68 25.54 -4.85
CA THR A 72 6.90 26.65 -5.80
C THR A 72 7.03 27.97 -5.07
N ASP A 73 6.23 28.16 -4.02
CA ASP A 73 6.17 29.31 -3.13
C ASP A 73 5.46 28.92 -1.82
N ILE A 74 5.03 29.90 -1.04
CA ILE A 74 4.27 29.65 0.20
C ILE A 74 2.89 29.07 -0.15
N GLY A 75 2.77 27.73 -0.02
CA GLY A 75 1.52 26.98 -0.18
C GLY A 75 1.28 26.45 -1.60
N GLY A 76 2.15 26.73 -2.56
CA GLY A 76 2.12 26.12 -3.88
C GLY A 76 3.02 24.89 -3.97
N GLU A 77 2.56 23.83 -4.62
CA GLU A 77 3.32 22.61 -4.89
C GLU A 77 3.23 22.26 -6.38
N ILE A 78 4.31 21.74 -6.93
CA ILE A 78 4.33 21.11 -8.26
C ILE A 78 4.83 19.69 -8.15
N GLU A 79 4.27 18.81 -8.97
CA GLU A 79 4.72 17.44 -9.11
C GLU A 79 6.07 17.38 -9.84
N VAL A 80 6.95 16.52 -9.36
CA VAL A 80 8.28 16.30 -9.91
C VAL A 80 8.61 14.81 -9.89
N THR A 81 9.63 14.39 -10.61
CA THR A 81 10.11 13.00 -10.52
C THR A 81 10.71 12.72 -9.14
N GLU A 82 10.67 11.45 -8.71
CA GLU A 82 11.32 11.01 -7.46
C GLU A 82 12.80 11.44 -7.40
N GLN A 83 13.51 11.37 -8.52
CA GLN A 83 14.90 11.81 -8.60
C GLN A 83 15.07 13.31 -8.33
N GLN A 84 14.16 14.15 -8.85
CA GLN A 84 14.17 15.58 -8.59
C GLN A 84 13.83 15.89 -7.14
N TYR A 85 12.83 15.18 -6.59
CA TYR A 85 12.45 15.28 -5.19
C TYR A 85 13.61 14.93 -4.25
N ASN A 86 14.30 13.84 -4.49
CA ASN A 86 15.41 13.38 -3.66
C ASN A 86 16.65 14.30 -3.74
N ARG A 87 16.75 15.13 -4.79
CA ARG A 87 17.79 16.16 -4.92
C ARG A 87 17.39 17.49 -4.28
N ALA A 88 16.11 17.71 -4.08
CA ALA A 88 15.59 18.92 -3.48
C ALA A 88 15.97 18.99 -1.99
N PRO A 89 16.32 20.16 -1.45
CA PRO A 89 16.61 20.29 -0.04
C PRO A 89 15.36 19.99 0.81
N PRO A 90 15.50 19.31 1.96
CA PRO A 90 14.39 19.03 2.84
C PRO A 90 13.82 20.31 3.42
N THR A 91 12.52 20.33 3.64
CA THR A 91 11.87 21.45 4.36
C THR A 91 12.29 21.44 5.81
N MET A 92 12.99 22.48 6.25
CA MET A 92 13.36 22.64 7.65
C MET A 92 12.23 23.30 8.42
N VAL A 93 11.74 22.63 9.46
CA VAL A 93 10.94 23.26 10.50
C VAL A 93 11.91 24.00 11.42
N LEU A 94 12.08 25.30 11.23
CA LEU A 94 12.84 26.12 12.18
C LEU A 94 12.00 26.25 13.46
N PHE A 95 12.33 25.48 14.48
CA PHE A 95 11.91 25.77 15.84
C PHE A 95 12.69 27.03 16.29
N THR A 96 12.13 28.19 16.02
CA THR A 96 12.64 29.39 16.68
C THR A 96 12.18 29.34 18.15
N GLU A 97 13.11 29.47 19.08
CA GLU A 97 12.83 29.52 20.53
C GLU A 97 11.95 30.72 20.93
N PHE A 98 11.61 31.58 20.01
CA PHE A 98 10.70 32.72 20.19
C PHE A 98 9.25 32.30 20.00
N ARG A 99 8.70 31.60 20.98
CA ARG A 99 7.26 31.25 21.07
C ARG A 99 6.30 32.42 21.11
N GLN A 100 6.75 33.65 21.04
CA GLN A 100 5.89 34.83 21.23
C GLN A 100 5.25 35.37 19.94
N PHE A 101 5.72 34.94 18.76
CA PHE A 101 5.15 35.32 17.47
C PHE A 101 5.11 34.09 16.56
N GLY A 102 4.01 33.35 16.58
CA GLY A 102 3.62 32.30 15.67
C GLY A 102 4.76 31.70 14.83
N GLY A 103 5.32 30.57 15.21
CA GLY A 103 6.33 29.86 14.44
C GLY A 103 5.78 29.50 13.05
N GLY A 104 6.22 30.22 12.00
CA GLY A 104 5.89 29.94 10.62
C GLY A 104 6.86 28.91 10.05
N LEU A 105 6.34 27.96 9.26
CA LEU A 105 7.16 27.16 8.36
C LEU A 105 7.86 28.12 7.39
N ASN A 106 9.18 28.12 7.37
CA ASN A 106 9.92 28.86 6.35
C ASN A 106 9.99 28.01 5.08
N ILE A 107 8.94 28.10 4.27
CA ILE A 107 8.83 27.37 3.00
C ILE A 107 9.56 28.19 1.93
N ILE A 108 10.54 27.57 1.31
CA ILE A 108 11.32 28.15 0.22
C ILE A 108 11.05 27.36 -1.06
N ALA A 109 10.86 28.05 -2.18
CA ALA A 109 10.70 27.41 -3.48
C ALA A 109 11.84 26.42 -3.77
N GLY A 110 11.49 25.27 -4.30
CA GLY A 110 12.41 24.18 -4.62
C GLY A 110 12.72 23.21 -3.46
N GLN A 111 12.17 23.44 -2.26
CA GLN A 111 12.27 22.46 -1.17
C GLN A 111 11.30 21.29 -1.35
N GLN A 112 11.62 20.14 -0.75
CA GLN A 112 10.71 18.98 -0.68
C GLN A 112 9.39 19.40 -0.07
N ALA A 113 8.29 19.02 -0.73
CA ALA A 113 6.93 19.22 -0.25
C ALA A 113 6.28 17.87 0.05
N SER A 114 5.02 17.69 -0.30
CA SER A 114 4.28 16.47 0.01
C SER A 114 4.67 15.30 -0.90
N ILE A 115 4.58 14.08 -0.33
CA ILE A 115 4.46 12.83 -1.09
C ILE A 115 3.01 12.37 -0.93
N LYS A 116 2.35 12.09 -2.05
CA LYS A 116 0.94 11.68 -2.11
C LYS A 116 0.81 10.36 -2.86
N ASP A 117 -0.27 9.64 -2.63
CA ASP A 117 -0.61 8.50 -3.50
C ASP A 117 -0.94 9.01 -4.91
N ASP A 118 -0.40 8.37 -5.95
CA ASP A 118 -0.78 8.65 -7.35
C ASP A 118 -2.14 8.01 -7.65
N LEU A 119 -3.21 8.74 -7.44
CA LEU A 119 -4.57 8.27 -7.69
C LEU A 119 -4.97 8.33 -9.18
N THR A 120 -4.09 8.80 -10.06
CA THR A 120 -4.30 8.79 -11.51
C THR A 120 -4.03 7.41 -12.09
N ASN A 121 -2.93 6.81 -11.69
CA ASN A 121 -2.49 5.52 -12.20
C ASN A 121 -2.72 4.37 -11.22
N TRP A 122 -2.84 4.66 -9.93
CA TRP A 122 -3.02 3.69 -8.86
C TRP A 122 -4.41 3.76 -8.23
N SER A 123 -4.93 2.60 -7.84
CA SER A 123 -6.15 2.52 -7.03
C SER A 123 -5.88 2.92 -5.58
N PHE A 124 -6.95 3.26 -4.85
CA PHE A 124 -6.92 3.19 -3.39
C PHE A 124 -6.61 1.76 -2.92
N TRP A 125 -6.19 1.64 -1.69
CA TRP A 125 -6.16 0.35 -1.00
C TRP A 125 -7.56 -0.25 -0.94
N SER A 126 -7.68 -1.55 -1.16
CA SER A 126 -8.94 -2.27 -1.06
C SER A 126 -9.49 -2.24 0.37
N ALA A 127 -10.73 -2.67 0.54
CA ALA A 127 -11.19 -3.10 1.85
C ALA A 127 -10.32 -4.25 2.37
N PRO A 128 -10.19 -4.43 3.70
CA PRO A 128 -9.42 -5.50 4.28
C PRO A 128 -9.96 -6.88 3.91
N HIS A 129 -9.08 -7.77 3.48
CA HIS A 129 -9.33 -9.21 3.36
C HIS A 129 -8.93 -9.85 4.68
N THR A 130 -9.88 -10.42 5.39
CA THR A 130 -9.67 -11.03 6.72
C THR A 130 -9.54 -12.55 6.67
N SER A 131 -9.89 -13.15 5.53
CA SER A 131 -9.83 -14.59 5.32
C SER A 131 -9.06 -14.93 4.04
N SER A 132 -8.21 -15.95 4.12
CA SER A 132 -7.52 -16.50 2.96
C SER A 132 -8.51 -17.05 1.93
N GLY A 133 -8.29 -16.79 0.65
CA GLY A 133 -9.16 -17.22 -0.45
C GLY A 133 -10.24 -16.22 -0.85
N GLU A 134 -10.31 -15.05 -0.24
CA GLU A 134 -11.20 -13.98 -0.67
C GLU A 134 -10.78 -13.43 -2.04
N ALA A 135 -11.75 -13.01 -2.85
CA ALA A 135 -11.49 -12.35 -4.13
C ALA A 135 -10.87 -10.98 -3.91
N ILE A 136 -9.82 -10.68 -4.66
CA ILE A 136 -9.13 -9.38 -4.61
C ILE A 136 -10.07 -8.28 -5.11
N GLN A 137 -10.19 -7.21 -4.33
CA GLN A 137 -11.05 -6.06 -4.62
C GLN A 137 -10.26 -4.88 -5.22
N ALA A 138 -9.09 -5.13 -5.82
CA ALA A 138 -8.36 -4.14 -6.58
C ALA A 138 -8.80 -4.18 -8.06
N PRO A 139 -8.72 -3.05 -8.80
CA PRO A 139 -9.05 -3.01 -10.22
C PRO A 139 -8.21 -3.96 -11.05
N ASP A 140 -8.86 -4.67 -11.97
CA ASP A 140 -8.27 -5.52 -12.99
C ASP A 140 -7.60 -4.73 -14.13
N ALA A 141 -6.97 -5.44 -15.05
CA ALA A 141 -6.26 -4.91 -16.21
C ALA A 141 -5.14 -3.93 -15.77
N ARG A 142 -4.40 -4.31 -14.74
CA ARG A 142 -3.26 -3.59 -14.18
C ARG A 142 -2.03 -4.48 -14.16
N GLN A 143 -0.87 -3.87 -14.39
CA GLN A 143 0.41 -4.59 -14.41
C GLN A 143 1.07 -4.64 -13.04
N PHE A 144 0.87 -3.62 -12.22
CA PHE A 144 1.56 -3.49 -10.93
C PHE A 144 0.58 -3.71 -9.77
N VAL A 145 1.09 -4.36 -8.72
CA VAL A 145 0.32 -4.59 -7.51
C VAL A 145 1.18 -4.34 -6.28
N GLN A 146 0.57 -3.88 -5.22
CA GLN A 146 1.19 -3.75 -3.90
C GLN A 146 0.24 -4.26 -2.84
N VAL A 147 0.79 -4.93 -1.84
CA VAL A 147 0.05 -5.53 -0.74
C VAL A 147 0.53 -4.96 0.57
N ARG A 148 -0.39 -4.71 1.50
CA ARG A 148 -0.04 -4.44 2.90
C ARG A 148 -0.84 -5.36 3.81
N ALA A 149 -0.23 -5.76 4.92
CA ALA A 149 -0.85 -6.58 5.93
C ALA A 149 -0.67 -5.94 7.31
N PHE A 150 -1.72 -5.95 8.09
CA PHE A 150 -1.74 -5.56 9.49
C PHE A 150 -2.03 -6.81 10.31
N ILE A 151 -1.14 -7.16 11.20
CA ILE A 151 -1.33 -8.26 12.14
C ILE A 151 -1.51 -7.64 13.51
N THR A 152 -2.66 -7.89 14.12
CA THR A 152 -3.03 -7.35 15.42
C THR A 152 -3.20 -8.45 16.44
N SER A 153 -2.77 -8.21 17.67
CA SER A 153 -2.94 -9.12 18.81
C SER A 153 -3.57 -8.39 19.97
N GLU A 154 -4.60 -8.99 20.57
CA GLU A 154 -5.27 -8.44 21.75
C GLU A 154 -4.55 -8.80 23.06
N GLU A 155 -3.64 -9.76 23.01
CA GLU A 155 -2.90 -10.23 24.20
C GLU A 155 -1.40 -9.94 24.03
N VAL A 156 -0.78 -9.47 25.13
CA VAL A 156 0.63 -9.06 25.15
C VAL A 156 1.60 -10.19 24.84
N PHE A 157 1.22 -11.44 25.11
CA PHE A 157 2.07 -12.62 24.91
C PHE A 157 1.71 -13.45 23.68
N THR A 158 0.79 -12.97 22.84
CA THR A 158 0.43 -13.63 21.59
C THR A 158 0.89 -12.79 20.40
N PHE A 159 1.18 -13.46 19.29
CA PHE A 159 1.55 -12.80 18.04
C PHE A 159 1.21 -13.67 16.84
N GLY A 160 1.08 -13.03 15.68
CA GLY A 160 0.90 -13.70 14.40
C GLY A 160 2.19 -13.77 13.61
N ARG A 161 2.34 -14.83 12.86
CA ARG A 161 3.40 -15.02 11.86
C ARG A 161 2.77 -15.31 10.51
N LEU A 162 2.99 -14.40 9.57
CA LEU A 162 2.61 -14.60 8.18
C LEU A 162 3.66 -15.47 7.49
N ASN A 163 3.32 -16.72 7.18
CA ASN A 163 4.24 -17.67 6.54
C ASN A 163 4.28 -17.49 5.04
N SER A 164 3.13 -17.24 4.42
CA SER A 164 3.02 -17.02 2.99
C SER A 164 1.91 -16.04 2.66
N LEU A 165 2.09 -15.35 1.53
CA LEU A 165 1.08 -14.53 0.91
C LEU A 165 1.24 -14.68 -0.60
N SER A 166 0.16 -14.99 -1.31
CA SER A 166 0.15 -15.17 -2.75
C SER A 166 -1.11 -14.59 -3.37
N ILE A 167 -0.99 -14.22 -4.64
CA ILE A 167 -2.04 -13.63 -5.46
C ILE A 167 -2.31 -14.55 -6.63
N GLU A 168 -3.54 -15.01 -6.78
CA GLU A 168 -3.99 -15.65 -8.00
C GLU A 168 -4.25 -14.59 -9.06
N PHE A 169 -3.84 -14.85 -10.29
CA PHE A 169 -4.08 -13.96 -11.42
C PHE A 169 -4.23 -14.74 -12.72
N SER A 170 -4.79 -14.09 -13.74
CA SER A 170 -4.88 -14.61 -15.11
C SER A 170 -4.56 -13.52 -16.13
N PRO A 171 -3.96 -13.88 -17.28
CA PRO A 171 -3.77 -12.94 -18.37
C PRO A 171 -5.12 -12.38 -18.85
N LEU A 172 -5.09 -11.19 -19.45
CA LEU A 172 -6.25 -10.65 -20.16
C LEU A 172 -6.55 -11.50 -21.38
N LEU A 173 -7.83 -11.81 -21.62
CA LEU A 173 -8.26 -12.55 -22.81
C LEU A 173 -8.04 -11.73 -24.09
N ALA A 174 -8.07 -10.41 -23.99
CA ALA A 174 -7.76 -9.49 -25.09
C ALA A 174 -7.33 -8.13 -24.53
N ASN A 175 -6.29 -7.54 -25.10
CA ASN A 175 -5.81 -6.21 -24.73
C ASN A 175 -6.72 -5.09 -25.30
N SER A 176 -7.49 -5.38 -26.34
CA SER A 176 -8.49 -4.47 -26.91
C SER A 176 -9.56 -5.24 -27.67
N VAL A 177 -10.79 -4.72 -27.64
CA VAL A 177 -11.89 -5.22 -28.46
C VAL A 177 -12.24 -4.13 -29.47
N VAL A 178 -12.06 -4.39 -30.78
CA VAL A 178 -12.49 -3.50 -31.83
C VAL A 178 -13.84 -4.01 -32.33
N GLY A 179 -14.89 -3.22 -32.09
CA GLY A 179 -16.24 -3.52 -32.66
C GLY A 179 -16.46 -2.70 -33.92
N GLU A 180 -16.71 -3.36 -35.05
CA GLU A 180 -17.25 -2.70 -36.23
C GLU A 180 -18.78 -2.65 -36.13
N VAL A 181 -19.33 -1.43 -36.16
CA VAL A 181 -20.78 -1.23 -36.27
C VAL A 181 -21.10 -1.14 -37.79
N ALA A 182 -21.55 -2.23 -38.37
CA ALA A 182 -22.11 -2.20 -39.71
C ALA A 182 -23.47 -1.49 -39.67
N ARG A 183 -23.61 -0.40 -40.45
CA ARG A 183 -24.90 0.25 -40.68
C ARG A 183 -25.67 -0.60 -41.66
N MET A 184 -26.74 -1.23 -41.24
CA MET A 184 -27.70 -1.82 -42.17
C MET A 184 -28.41 -0.68 -42.92
N GLU A 185 -28.20 -0.57 -44.23
CA GLU A 185 -29.06 0.24 -45.07
C GLU A 185 -30.38 -0.51 -45.24
N GLU A 186 -31.50 0.15 -44.94
CA GLU A 186 -32.81 -0.40 -45.21
C GLU A 186 -32.96 -0.51 -46.72
N PRO A 187 -33.43 -1.66 -47.24
CA PRO A 187 -33.77 -1.79 -48.68
C PRO A 187 -34.95 -0.90 -49.01
N GLN A 188 -34.82 -0.10 -50.08
CA GLN A 188 -35.88 0.72 -50.66
C GLN A 188 -36.93 -0.15 -51.34
#